data_6baa8ed17903ee74841cab0fc0e511bd
#
_entry.id   6baa8ed17903ee74841cab0fc0e511bd
#
_cell.length_a   1.000
_cell.length_b   1.000
_cell.length_c   1.000
_cell.angle_alpha   90.00
_cell.angle_beta   90.00
_cell.angle_gamma   90.00
#
_symmetry.space_group_name_H-M   'P 1'
#
loop_
_entity.id
_entity.type
_entity.pdbx_description
1 polymer ?
#
loop_
_entity_poly.entity_id
_entity_poly.type
_entity_poly.pdbx_seq_one_letter_code
_entity_poly.pdbx_strand_id
1 'polypeptide(L)'
;MKNILFASSECVPFIKTGGLADVVGSLPKEFDKTKYDVRVVLPKYTCMKQEWKDRMEYVSHFYMDIAGQNQYVGIMKTVLNDITFYFIDNEHYFSGFAPYDGDPKWEIEKFAFFSKAVLSILPVIGFRPDLIHCHDWQTGLIPVYLDNFRYLGEYYRGIKTIMTIHNLKFQGVWDTKTVRGITGLPEYYFVPDKMEAYKDANLLKGGIVYADKVTTVSQSYAEEIKTPFYGEGLDGLMSARSNDLCGIVNGLDYDDWNPATDPRIAKTFTIEDFRKNKVINKTSLQEELGLNKDPHVMLIGMVSRLTDQKGFDLVDYIMDELCQDAVQIVVLGTGDVKYENMFRHFAWKYSGRVSANIYYSDELSHRIYASCDAFLMPSLFEPCGLSQLMSLRYGTVPIVRETGGLKDTVEPYNEYEKTGTGFSFSNYNAHEMLNTIRYAERIYYDRKRDWNKIVE
;
A
#
# COMPACT_ATOMS: atom_id res chain seq x y z
N MET A 1 18.62 -4.15 -24.33
CA MET A 1 17.81 -3.54 -23.27
C MET A 1 16.59 -4.43 -23.07
N LYS A 2 16.20 -4.73 -21.84
CA LYS A 2 14.99 -5.53 -21.54
C LYS A 2 13.81 -4.61 -21.31
N ASN A 3 12.66 -5.00 -21.84
CA ASN A 3 11.42 -4.25 -21.73
C ASN A 3 10.57 -4.78 -20.57
N ILE A 4 10.20 -3.90 -19.63
CA ILE A 4 9.38 -4.24 -18.47
C ILE A 4 8.13 -3.36 -18.48
N LEU A 5 6.96 -3.99 -18.36
CA LEU A 5 5.69 -3.30 -18.21
C LEU A 5 5.14 -3.50 -16.81
N PHE A 6 4.94 -2.44 -16.07
CA PHE A 6 4.16 -2.44 -14.84
C PHE A 6 2.68 -2.24 -15.18
N ALA A 7 1.82 -3.12 -14.71
CA ALA A 7 0.37 -3.00 -14.84
C ALA A 7 -0.25 -2.88 -13.45
N SER A 8 -1.01 -1.82 -13.22
CA SER A 8 -1.58 -1.52 -11.91
C SER A 8 -2.90 -0.78 -12.02
N SER A 9 -3.73 -0.90 -10.99
CA SER A 9 -4.95 -0.09 -10.83
C SER A 9 -4.68 1.31 -10.29
N GLU A 10 -3.53 1.54 -9.65
CA GLU A 10 -3.14 2.80 -9.02
C GLU A 10 -1.65 3.10 -9.24
N CYS A 11 -1.30 4.38 -9.27
CA CYS A 11 0.08 4.85 -9.30
C CYS A 11 0.14 6.34 -8.94
N VAL A 12 0.98 6.73 -7.98
CA VAL A 12 1.27 8.14 -7.76
C VAL A 12 2.07 8.73 -8.94
N PRO A 13 1.87 9.99 -9.32
CA PRO A 13 0.98 10.98 -8.70
C PRO A 13 -0.44 11.01 -9.27
N PHE A 14 -0.80 10.08 -10.16
CA PHE A 14 -2.02 10.11 -10.95
C PHE A 14 -3.28 9.75 -10.14
N ILE A 15 -3.18 8.66 -9.36
CA ILE A 15 -4.28 8.14 -8.55
C ILE A 15 -3.74 7.32 -7.39
N LYS A 16 -4.28 7.51 -6.19
CA LYS A 16 -3.85 6.79 -4.98
C LYS A 16 -5.03 6.55 -4.05
N THR A 17 -5.15 5.31 -3.59
CA THR A 17 -6.01 4.91 -2.47
C THR A 17 -5.23 4.19 -1.37
N GLY A 18 -4.07 3.62 -1.68
CA GLY A 18 -3.24 2.87 -0.76
C GLY A 18 -1.77 2.79 -1.15
N GLY A 19 -1.01 1.98 -0.43
CA GLY A 19 0.45 1.83 -0.62
C GLY A 19 0.87 1.23 -1.96
N LEU A 20 -0.03 0.54 -2.65
CA LEU A 20 0.20 0.05 -4.02
C LEU A 20 0.61 1.20 -4.95
N ALA A 21 -0.09 2.33 -4.87
CA ALA A 21 0.18 3.49 -5.70
C ALA A 21 1.60 4.06 -5.47
N ASP A 22 2.06 4.07 -4.22
CA ASP A 22 3.41 4.53 -3.86
C ASP A 22 4.48 3.61 -4.48
N VAL A 23 4.29 2.30 -4.41
CA VAL A 23 5.24 1.32 -4.97
C VAL A 23 5.34 1.46 -6.48
N VAL A 24 4.20 1.52 -7.18
CA VAL A 24 4.18 1.62 -8.66
C VAL A 24 4.69 2.98 -9.15
N GLY A 25 4.53 4.03 -8.34
CA GLY A 25 5.06 5.36 -8.66
C GLY A 25 6.55 5.52 -8.38
N SER A 26 7.13 4.69 -7.51
CA SER A 26 8.53 4.82 -7.07
C SER A 26 9.45 3.78 -7.68
N LEU A 27 9.10 2.48 -7.63
CA LEU A 27 9.96 1.39 -8.07
C LEU A 27 10.42 1.50 -9.54
N PRO A 28 9.60 1.91 -10.53
CA PRO A 28 10.08 2.07 -11.91
C PRO A 28 11.24 3.05 -12.08
N LYS A 29 11.37 4.03 -11.19
CA LYS A 29 12.46 5.03 -11.24
C LYS A 29 13.83 4.45 -10.89
N GLU A 30 13.86 3.37 -10.12
CA GLU A 30 15.08 2.76 -9.58
C GLU A 30 15.77 1.80 -10.57
N PHE A 31 15.13 1.49 -11.70
CA PHE A 31 15.72 0.64 -12.72
C PHE A 31 16.81 1.37 -13.50
N ASP A 32 17.92 0.69 -13.74
CA ASP A 32 19.00 1.17 -14.61
C ASP A 32 18.50 1.33 -16.04
N LYS A 33 18.26 2.56 -16.46
CA LYS A 33 17.73 2.94 -17.79
C LYS A 33 18.63 2.53 -18.97
N THR A 34 19.88 2.19 -18.69
CA THR A 34 20.79 1.66 -19.73
C THR A 34 20.53 0.19 -20.03
N LYS A 35 19.89 -0.52 -19.11
CA LYS A 35 19.60 -1.96 -19.20
C LYS A 35 18.12 -2.27 -19.42
N TYR A 36 17.22 -1.40 -18.89
CA TYR A 36 15.79 -1.64 -18.87
C TYR A 36 15.00 -0.45 -19.43
N ASP A 37 14.06 -0.73 -20.35
CA ASP A 37 12.97 0.18 -20.70
C ASP A 37 11.76 -0.21 -19.85
N VAL A 38 11.48 0.60 -18.81
CA VAL A 38 10.38 0.37 -17.89
C VAL A 38 9.24 1.32 -18.21
N ARG A 39 8.06 0.78 -18.45
CA ARG A 39 6.84 1.53 -18.71
C ARG A 39 5.73 1.08 -17.76
N VAL A 40 4.72 1.93 -17.58
CA VAL A 40 3.60 1.69 -16.67
C VAL A 40 2.30 1.82 -17.45
N VAL A 41 1.32 0.96 -17.17
CA VAL A 41 -0.04 1.06 -17.72
C VAL A 41 -1.07 1.09 -16.59
N LEU A 42 -2.01 2.02 -16.70
CA LEU A 42 -3.08 2.32 -15.73
C LEU A 42 -4.43 2.47 -16.43
N PRO A 43 -5.56 2.29 -15.73
CA PRO A 43 -6.83 2.83 -16.18
C PRO A 43 -6.82 4.38 -16.16
N LYS A 44 -7.46 5.01 -17.13
CA LYS A 44 -7.73 6.46 -17.13
C LYS A 44 -9.03 6.73 -16.38
N TYR A 45 -8.95 6.86 -15.05
CA TYR A 45 -10.14 7.17 -14.26
C TYR A 45 -10.60 8.61 -14.44
N THR A 46 -11.92 8.81 -14.50
CA THR A 46 -12.50 10.17 -14.60
C THR A 46 -12.24 11.00 -13.34
N CYS A 47 -12.06 10.35 -12.18
CA CYS A 47 -11.74 10.99 -10.90
C CYS A 47 -10.28 11.46 -10.76
N MET A 48 -9.39 11.15 -11.72
CA MET A 48 -8.04 11.72 -11.74
C MET A 48 -8.10 13.24 -11.80
N LYS A 49 -7.15 13.91 -11.14
CA LYS A 49 -7.03 15.38 -11.20
C LYS A 49 -6.88 15.86 -12.64
N GLN A 50 -7.52 16.98 -12.96
CA GLN A 50 -7.54 17.53 -14.33
C GLN A 50 -6.13 17.85 -14.84
N GLU A 51 -5.25 18.36 -13.97
CA GLU A 51 -3.85 18.66 -14.31
C GLU A 51 -3.09 17.47 -14.93
N TRP A 52 -3.39 16.24 -14.49
CA TRP A 52 -2.79 15.04 -15.06
C TRP A 52 -3.43 14.62 -16.36
N LYS A 53 -4.77 14.76 -16.47
CA LYS A 53 -5.51 14.48 -17.72
C LYS A 53 -5.08 15.41 -18.85
N ASP A 54 -4.82 16.68 -18.54
CA ASP A 54 -4.37 17.69 -19.50
C ASP A 54 -2.97 17.44 -20.06
N ARG A 55 -2.15 16.65 -19.35
CA ARG A 55 -0.81 16.23 -19.82
C ARG A 55 -0.81 14.98 -20.66
N MET A 56 -1.95 14.31 -20.79
CA MET A 56 -2.05 13.07 -21.56
C MET A 56 -2.17 13.37 -23.04
N GLU A 57 -1.34 12.71 -23.83
CA GLU A 57 -1.39 12.75 -25.30
C GLU A 57 -2.16 11.53 -25.80
N TYR A 58 -3.03 11.74 -26.78
CA TYR A 58 -3.70 10.64 -27.48
C TYR A 58 -2.70 9.88 -28.37
N VAL A 59 -2.72 8.53 -28.26
CA VAL A 59 -1.87 7.64 -29.05
C VAL A 59 -2.67 6.96 -30.15
N SER A 60 -3.73 6.23 -29.79
CA SER A 60 -4.54 5.46 -30.72
C SER A 60 -5.83 4.96 -30.05
N HIS A 61 -6.68 4.31 -30.79
CA HIS A 61 -7.79 3.53 -30.28
C HIS A 61 -8.11 2.34 -31.20
N PHE A 62 -8.80 1.36 -30.63
CA PHE A 62 -9.35 0.24 -31.37
C PHE A 62 -10.56 -0.34 -30.61
N TYR A 63 -11.22 -1.30 -31.20
CA TYR A 63 -12.31 -2.05 -30.53
C TYR A 63 -11.83 -3.45 -30.22
N MET A 64 -11.98 -3.85 -28.98
CA MET A 64 -11.56 -5.15 -28.46
C MET A 64 -12.79 -5.98 -28.14
N ASP A 65 -12.84 -7.19 -28.68
CA ASP A 65 -13.87 -8.16 -28.25
C ASP A 65 -13.58 -8.62 -26.81
N ILE A 66 -14.58 -8.57 -25.96
CA ILE A 66 -14.60 -9.23 -24.65
C ILE A 66 -15.97 -9.89 -24.48
N ALA A 67 -15.97 -11.23 -24.34
CA ALA A 67 -17.19 -12.03 -24.21
C ALA A 67 -18.24 -11.80 -25.33
N GLY A 68 -17.78 -11.59 -26.57
CA GLY A 68 -18.65 -11.34 -27.73
C GLY A 68 -19.15 -9.91 -27.86
N GLN A 69 -18.63 -8.99 -27.06
CA GLN A 69 -18.97 -7.57 -27.11
C GLN A 69 -17.75 -6.73 -27.51
N ASN A 70 -17.90 -5.90 -28.55
CA ASN A 70 -16.86 -4.99 -28.96
C ASN A 70 -16.82 -3.76 -28.03
N GLN A 71 -15.74 -3.63 -27.28
CA GLN A 71 -15.52 -2.52 -26.35
C GLN A 71 -14.44 -1.57 -26.87
N TYR A 72 -14.68 -0.28 -26.75
CA TYR A 72 -13.71 0.76 -27.08
C TYR A 72 -12.50 0.69 -26.17
N VAL A 73 -11.31 0.76 -26.74
CA VAL A 73 -10.02 0.87 -26.02
C VAL A 73 -9.28 2.08 -26.55
N GLY A 74 -9.31 3.18 -25.82
CA GLY A 74 -8.47 4.33 -26.09
C GLY A 74 -7.13 4.21 -25.40
N ILE A 75 -6.08 4.74 -26.00
CA ILE A 75 -4.74 4.74 -25.47
C ILE A 75 -4.25 6.18 -25.35
N MET A 76 -4.01 6.62 -24.13
CA MET A 76 -3.36 7.88 -23.83
C MET A 76 -1.99 7.62 -23.24
N LYS A 77 -1.06 8.56 -23.34
CA LYS A 77 0.25 8.48 -22.71
C LYS A 77 0.69 9.82 -22.11
N THR A 78 1.56 9.74 -21.12
CA THR A 78 2.38 10.87 -20.65
C THR A 78 3.75 10.37 -20.25
N VAL A 79 4.72 11.27 -20.14
CA VAL A 79 6.07 10.96 -19.66
C VAL A 79 6.33 11.76 -18.39
N LEU A 80 6.75 11.07 -17.34
CA LEU A 80 7.10 11.69 -16.06
C LEU A 80 8.38 11.02 -15.53
N ASN A 81 9.39 11.81 -15.16
CA ASN A 81 10.69 11.30 -14.68
C ASN A 81 11.35 10.28 -15.65
N ASP A 82 11.22 10.54 -16.96
CA ASP A 82 11.67 9.66 -18.05
C ASP A 82 11.01 8.26 -18.09
N ILE A 83 9.90 8.08 -17.37
CA ILE A 83 9.05 6.88 -17.46
C ILE A 83 7.85 7.19 -18.34
N THR A 84 7.56 6.31 -19.30
CA THR A 84 6.35 6.39 -20.11
C THR A 84 5.20 5.71 -19.40
N PHE A 85 4.12 6.45 -19.18
CA PHE A 85 2.85 5.97 -18.64
C PHE A 85 1.81 5.90 -19.73
N TYR A 86 1.17 4.75 -19.87
CA TYR A 86 0.01 4.54 -20.71
C TYR A 86 -1.26 4.51 -19.87
N PHE A 87 -2.34 5.02 -20.42
CA PHE A 87 -3.66 5.04 -19.78
C PHE A 87 -4.68 4.40 -20.72
N ILE A 88 -5.37 3.38 -20.22
CA ILE A 88 -6.49 2.78 -20.93
C ILE A 88 -7.72 3.66 -20.74
N ASP A 89 -8.21 4.23 -21.83
CA ASP A 89 -9.37 5.13 -21.83
C ASP A 89 -10.63 4.38 -22.21
N ASN A 90 -11.58 4.34 -21.29
CA ASN A 90 -12.96 3.91 -21.50
C ASN A 90 -13.82 4.45 -20.36
N GLU A 91 -14.60 5.52 -20.65
CA GLU A 91 -15.41 6.17 -19.61
C GLU A 91 -16.53 5.29 -19.07
N HIS A 92 -16.99 4.29 -19.80
CA HIS A 92 -17.99 3.35 -19.28
C HIS A 92 -17.42 2.58 -18.08
N TYR A 93 -16.19 2.06 -18.18
CA TYR A 93 -15.58 1.28 -17.13
C TYR A 93 -14.91 2.12 -16.04
N PHE A 94 -14.33 3.26 -16.40
CA PHE A 94 -13.45 4.03 -15.50
C PHE A 94 -14.05 5.37 -15.03
N SER A 95 -15.37 5.53 -15.17
CA SER A 95 -16.09 6.64 -14.55
C SER A 95 -16.34 6.39 -13.06
N GLY A 96 -16.59 7.46 -12.31
CA GLY A 96 -16.91 7.38 -10.88
C GLY A 96 -16.08 8.37 -10.05
N PHE A 97 -16.36 8.39 -8.76
CA PHE A 97 -15.68 9.29 -7.79
C PHE A 97 -14.40 8.67 -7.20
N ALA A 98 -14.20 7.39 -7.38
CA ALA A 98 -13.06 6.65 -6.88
C ALA A 98 -12.69 5.51 -7.84
N PRO A 99 -11.46 4.98 -7.79
CA PRO A 99 -11.04 3.81 -8.56
C PRO A 99 -11.86 2.54 -8.27
N TYR A 100 -12.36 2.44 -7.05
CA TYR A 100 -13.12 1.30 -6.54
C TYR A 100 -14.50 1.75 -6.09
N ASP A 101 -15.54 1.12 -6.64
CA ASP A 101 -16.94 1.55 -6.49
C ASP A 101 -17.68 0.77 -5.40
N GLY A 102 -17.07 -0.30 -4.87
CA GLY A 102 -17.64 -1.15 -3.83
C GLY A 102 -18.66 -2.19 -4.33
N ASP A 103 -19.02 -2.21 -5.62
CA ASP A 103 -19.79 -3.31 -6.24
C ASP A 103 -18.81 -4.38 -6.78
N PRO A 104 -18.70 -5.54 -6.14
CA PRO A 104 -17.71 -6.54 -6.51
C PRO A 104 -17.85 -7.07 -7.94
N LYS A 105 -19.06 -7.24 -8.41
CA LYS A 105 -19.32 -7.72 -9.79
C LYS A 105 -18.84 -6.68 -10.81
N TRP A 106 -19.19 -5.42 -10.59
CA TRP A 106 -18.79 -4.32 -11.47
C TRP A 106 -17.27 -4.13 -11.48
N GLU A 107 -16.63 -4.21 -10.33
CA GLU A 107 -15.17 -4.12 -10.25
C GLU A 107 -14.48 -5.27 -10.99
N ILE A 108 -15.01 -6.49 -10.91
CA ILE A 108 -14.49 -7.63 -11.67
C ILE A 108 -14.63 -7.38 -13.18
N GLU A 109 -15.77 -6.88 -13.64
CA GLU A 109 -15.99 -6.55 -15.04
C GLU A 109 -15.02 -5.46 -15.53
N LYS A 110 -14.88 -4.38 -14.77
CA LYS A 110 -13.94 -3.27 -15.00
C LYS A 110 -12.48 -3.76 -15.14
N PHE A 111 -12.02 -4.57 -14.21
CA PHE A 111 -10.63 -5.05 -14.21
C PHE A 111 -10.39 -6.26 -15.13
N ALA A 112 -11.42 -6.99 -15.50
CA ALA A 112 -11.35 -7.96 -16.60
C ALA A 112 -11.12 -7.24 -17.95
N PHE A 113 -11.88 -6.18 -18.21
CA PHE A 113 -11.66 -5.31 -19.36
C PHE A 113 -10.23 -4.71 -19.34
N PHE A 114 -9.81 -4.12 -18.23
CA PHE A 114 -8.47 -3.56 -18.09
C PHE A 114 -7.36 -4.58 -18.37
N SER A 115 -7.45 -5.76 -17.77
CA SER A 115 -6.44 -6.81 -17.91
C SER A 115 -6.29 -7.29 -19.37
N LYS A 116 -7.41 -7.45 -20.07
CA LYS A 116 -7.38 -7.84 -21.49
C LYS A 116 -6.86 -6.70 -22.36
N ALA A 117 -7.26 -5.45 -22.06
CA ALA A 117 -6.80 -4.28 -22.78
C ALA A 117 -5.30 -4.06 -22.66
N VAL A 118 -4.69 -4.28 -21.48
CA VAL A 118 -3.24 -4.21 -21.25
C VAL A 118 -2.46 -5.05 -22.27
N LEU A 119 -2.89 -6.28 -22.52
CA LEU A 119 -2.24 -7.13 -23.52
C LEU A 119 -2.55 -6.69 -24.95
N SER A 120 -3.78 -6.25 -25.21
CA SER A 120 -4.24 -5.88 -26.54
C SER A 120 -3.61 -4.61 -27.08
N ILE A 121 -3.21 -3.67 -26.21
CA ILE A 121 -2.51 -2.44 -26.64
C ILE A 121 -1.06 -2.68 -27.09
N LEU A 122 -0.41 -3.74 -26.62
CA LEU A 122 1.04 -3.96 -26.83
C LEU A 122 1.48 -3.90 -28.29
N PRO A 123 0.80 -4.59 -29.22
CA PRO A 123 1.13 -4.47 -30.65
C PRO A 123 0.85 -3.08 -31.22
N VAL A 124 -0.17 -2.38 -30.71
CA VAL A 124 -0.59 -1.06 -31.18
C VAL A 124 0.42 0.02 -30.80
N ILE A 125 0.98 -0.05 -29.59
CA ILE A 125 1.99 0.88 -29.11
C ILE A 125 3.42 0.50 -29.52
N GLY A 126 3.58 -0.64 -30.19
CA GLY A 126 4.91 -1.14 -30.63
C GLY A 126 5.86 -1.48 -29.47
N PHE A 127 5.31 -1.85 -28.31
CA PHE A 127 6.08 -2.23 -27.14
C PHE A 127 5.82 -3.68 -26.75
N ARG A 128 6.78 -4.55 -27.02
CA ARG A 128 6.73 -5.95 -26.59
C ARG A 128 7.55 -6.12 -25.32
N PRO A 129 6.91 -6.33 -24.16
CA PRO A 129 7.63 -6.55 -22.91
C PRO A 129 8.29 -7.94 -22.88
N ASP A 130 9.47 -8.02 -22.26
CA ASP A 130 10.05 -9.29 -21.82
C ASP A 130 9.36 -9.79 -20.56
N LEU A 131 8.89 -8.83 -19.73
CA LEU A 131 8.26 -9.07 -18.45
C LEU A 131 7.09 -8.10 -18.22
N ILE A 132 5.94 -8.64 -17.76
CA ILE A 132 4.83 -7.86 -17.23
C ILE A 132 4.78 -8.05 -15.71
N HIS A 133 4.87 -6.97 -14.96
CA HIS A 133 4.76 -6.93 -13.52
C HIS A 133 3.34 -6.54 -13.12
N CYS A 134 2.58 -7.50 -12.63
CA CYS A 134 1.19 -7.38 -12.24
C CYS A 134 1.07 -7.12 -10.73
N HIS A 135 0.08 -6.34 -10.31
CA HIS A 135 -0.10 -5.91 -8.92
C HIS A 135 -1.54 -6.16 -8.46
N ASP A 136 -1.71 -7.02 -7.46
CA ASP A 136 -2.97 -7.41 -6.83
C ASP A 136 -4.03 -7.99 -7.80
N TRP A 137 -5.21 -8.27 -7.29
CA TRP A 137 -6.27 -8.95 -8.02
C TRP A 137 -6.77 -8.19 -9.25
N GLN A 138 -6.67 -6.86 -9.24
CA GLN A 138 -7.09 -6.00 -10.35
C GLN A 138 -6.32 -6.29 -11.65
N THR A 139 -5.13 -6.84 -11.53
CA THR A 139 -4.30 -7.28 -12.65
C THR A 139 -4.16 -8.81 -12.72
N GLY A 140 -4.88 -9.52 -11.86
CA GLY A 140 -4.78 -10.99 -11.74
C GLY A 140 -5.16 -11.75 -13.01
N LEU A 141 -6.00 -11.17 -13.86
CA LEU A 141 -6.36 -11.77 -15.14
C LEU A 141 -5.31 -11.57 -16.25
N ILE A 142 -4.31 -10.70 -16.07
CA ILE A 142 -3.25 -10.51 -17.09
C ILE A 142 -2.49 -11.81 -17.35
N PRO A 143 -1.96 -12.53 -16.35
CA PRO A 143 -1.30 -13.82 -16.59
C PRO A 143 -2.24 -14.87 -17.20
N VAL A 144 -3.52 -14.86 -16.82
CA VAL A 144 -4.52 -15.79 -17.36
C VAL A 144 -4.82 -15.51 -18.84
N TYR A 145 -5.08 -14.24 -19.19
CA TYR A 145 -5.28 -13.85 -20.59
C TYR A 145 -4.00 -14.04 -21.41
N LEU A 146 -2.83 -13.82 -20.83
CA LEU A 146 -1.55 -14.04 -21.52
C LEU A 146 -1.39 -15.51 -21.89
N ASP A 147 -1.75 -16.45 -21.00
CA ASP A 147 -1.76 -17.87 -21.31
C ASP A 147 -2.70 -18.16 -22.48
N ASN A 148 -3.91 -17.62 -22.48
CA ASN A 148 -4.86 -17.76 -23.59
C ASN A 148 -4.32 -17.12 -24.89
N PHE A 149 -3.72 -15.93 -24.83
CA PHE A 149 -3.20 -15.22 -26.01
C PHE A 149 -2.01 -15.91 -26.66
N ARG A 150 -1.22 -16.68 -25.92
CA ARG A 150 -0.13 -17.50 -26.47
C ARG A 150 -0.60 -18.54 -27.48
N TYR A 151 -1.85 -18.97 -27.40
CA TYR A 151 -2.47 -19.85 -28.38
C TYR A 151 -2.94 -19.11 -29.64
N LEU A 152 -3.17 -17.80 -29.55
CA LEU A 152 -3.69 -16.99 -30.65
C LEU A 152 -2.59 -16.40 -31.55
N GLY A 153 -1.33 -16.32 -31.10
CA GLY A 153 -0.25 -15.75 -31.89
C GLY A 153 1.13 -15.82 -31.27
N GLU A 154 2.16 -15.69 -32.10
CA GLU A 154 3.57 -15.75 -31.66
C GLU A 154 4.02 -14.53 -30.89
N TYR A 155 3.35 -13.38 -31.07
CA TYR A 155 3.72 -12.12 -30.44
C TYR A 155 3.83 -12.23 -28.91
N TYR A 156 2.92 -12.99 -28.28
CA TYR A 156 2.83 -13.11 -26.82
C TYR A 156 3.68 -14.26 -26.24
N ARG A 157 4.26 -15.11 -27.09
CA ARG A 157 5.10 -16.23 -26.64
C ARG A 157 6.38 -15.72 -25.98
N GLY A 158 6.74 -16.30 -24.84
CA GLY A 158 7.98 -15.96 -24.12
C GLY A 158 7.89 -14.72 -23.22
N ILE A 159 6.80 -13.96 -23.27
CA ILE A 159 6.56 -12.90 -22.28
C ILE A 159 6.38 -13.54 -20.91
N LYS A 160 7.13 -13.08 -19.91
CA LYS A 160 7.09 -13.53 -18.53
C LYS A 160 6.20 -12.64 -17.67
N THR A 161 5.73 -13.17 -16.54
CA THR A 161 4.92 -12.42 -15.60
C THR A 161 5.41 -12.57 -14.16
N ILE A 162 5.33 -11.48 -13.41
CA ILE A 162 5.43 -11.47 -11.95
C ILE A 162 4.08 -11.00 -11.40
N MET A 163 3.57 -11.69 -10.39
CA MET A 163 2.38 -11.29 -9.64
C MET A 163 2.80 -10.84 -8.25
N THR A 164 2.67 -9.54 -7.96
CA THR A 164 2.92 -9.01 -6.61
C THR A 164 1.62 -8.90 -5.82
N ILE A 165 1.62 -9.50 -4.65
CA ILE A 165 0.53 -9.46 -3.68
C ILE A 165 0.86 -8.39 -2.65
N HIS A 166 0.11 -7.26 -2.68
CA HIS A 166 0.23 -6.21 -1.68
C HIS A 166 -0.64 -6.49 -0.46
N ASN A 167 -1.82 -7.10 -0.66
CA ASN A 167 -2.69 -7.53 0.42
C ASN A 167 -3.57 -8.69 -0.03
N LEU A 168 -3.30 -9.88 0.48
CA LEU A 168 -3.99 -11.14 0.12
C LEU A 168 -5.47 -11.16 0.52
N LYS A 169 -5.90 -10.27 1.41
CA LYS A 169 -7.31 -10.15 1.83
C LYS A 169 -8.22 -9.79 0.66
N PHE A 170 -7.73 -9.05 -0.31
CA PHE A 170 -8.51 -8.61 -1.47
C PHE A 170 -8.20 -9.48 -2.68
N GLN A 171 -9.20 -10.24 -3.17
CA GLN A 171 -8.96 -11.32 -4.14
C GLN A 171 -9.76 -11.22 -5.44
N GLY A 172 -10.80 -10.37 -5.49
CA GLY A 172 -11.67 -10.29 -6.67
C GLY A 172 -12.45 -11.59 -6.89
N VAL A 173 -13.43 -11.86 -6.03
CA VAL A 173 -14.18 -13.11 -5.99
C VAL A 173 -15.63 -12.88 -6.37
N TRP A 174 -16.16 -13.69 -7.28
CA TRP A 174 -17.58 -13.73 -7.65
C TRP A 174 -17.97 -15.09 -8.25
N ASP A 175 -19.27 -15.34 -8.42
CA ASP A 175 -19.73 -16.62 -8.96
C ASP A 175 -19.10 -16.94 -10.32
N THR A 176 -18.69 -18.18 -10.49
CA THR A 176 -17.93 -18.67 -11.65
C THR A 176 -18.66 -18.45 -12.97
N LYS A 177 -19.99 -18.63 -13.01
CA LYS A 177 -20.78 -18.47 -14.23
C LYS A 177 -20.78 -17.03 -14.73
N THR A 178 -20.95 -16.08 -13.81
CA THR A 178 -20.92 -14.64 -14.11
C THR A 178 -19.54 -14.21 -14.57
N VAL A 179 -18.48 -14.58 -13.85
CA VAL A 179 -17.10 -14.21 -14.20
C VAL A 179 -16.68 -14.79 -15.55
N ARG A 180 -17.09 -16.04 -15.84
CA ARG A 180 -16.89 -16.63 -17.17
C ARG A 180 -17.60 -15.83 -18.25
N GLY A 181 -18.85 -15.42 -18.00
CA GLY A 181 -19.61 -14.56 -18.92
C GLY A 181 -18.98 -13.18 -19.14
N ILE A 182 -18.38 -12.59 -18.12
CA ILE A 182 -17.69 -11.30 -18.17
C ILE A 182 -16.38 -11.42 -18.96
N THR A 183 -15.57 -12.42 -18.65
CA THR A 183 -14.20 -12.54 -19.18
C THR A 183 -14.13 -13.11 -20.59
N GLY A 184 -15.14 -13.90 -20.99
CA GLY A 184 -15.12 -14.66 -22.24
C GLY A 184 -14.08 -15.79 -22.27
N LEU A 185 -13.46 -16.11 -21.13
CA LEU A 185 -12.49 -17.19 -21.02
C LEU A 185 -13.18 -18.57 -21.08
N PRO A 186 -12.54 -19.59 -21.67
CA PRO A 186 -13.03 -20.96 -21.67
C PRO A 186 -13.22 -21.54 -20.25
N GLU A 187 -14.11 -22.50 -20.10
CA GLU A 187 -14.38 -23.22 -18.86
C GLU A 187 -13.13 -23.84 -18.23
N TYR A 188 -12.16 -24.21 -19.06
CA TYR A 188 -10.87 -24.75 -18.69
C TYR A 188 -10.12 -23.88 -17.62
N TYR A 189 -10.35 -22.57 -17.59
CA TYR A 189 -9.72 -21.68 -16.58
C TYR A 189 -10.46 -21.65 -15.24
N PHE A 190 -11.69 -22.19 -15.18
CA PHE A 190 -12.58 -22.12 -14.01
C PHE A 190 -12.72 -23.44 -13.27
N VAL A 191 -11.59 -24.10 -13.01
CA VAL A 191 -11.50 -25.36 -12.28
C VAL A 191 -10.67 -25.20 -11.01
N PRO A 192 -10.78 -26.12 -10.00
CA PRO A 192 -10.17 -25.95 -8.67
C PRO A 192 -8.64 -25.75 -8.65
N ASP A 193 -7.92 -26.30 -9.59
CA ASP A 193 -6.47 -26.13 -9.72
C ASP A 193 -6.08 -24.87 -10.50
N LYS A 194 -7.04 -24.03 -10.89
CA LYS A 194 -6.83 -22.76 -11.61
C LYS A 194 -7.51 -21.59 -10.90
N MET A 195 -8.52 -20.96 -11.52
CA MET A 195 -9.18 -19.78 -10.94
C MET A 195 -10.32 -20.11 -9.97
N GLU A 196 -10.88 -21.31 -9.97
CA GLU A 196 -11.96 -21.63 -9.04
C GLU A 196 -11.40 -21.77 -7.61
N ALA A 197 -12.06 -21.12 -6.66
CA ALA A 197 -11.81 -21.27 -5.23
C ALA A 197 -13.18 -21.29 -4.50
N TYR A 198 -13.46 -22.37 -3.76
CA TYR A 198 -14.69 -22.52 -2.97
C TYR A 198 -15.98 -22.36 -3.82
N LYS A 199 -15.97 -22.84 -5.05
CA LYS A 199 -17.01 -22.77 -6.09
C LYS A 199 -17.15 -21.42 -6.78
N ASP A 200 -16.44 -20.39 -6.35
CA ASP A 200 -16.41 -19.09 -6.99
C ASP A 200 -15.15 -18.90 -7.83
N ALA A 201 -15.18 -17.98 -8.77
CA ALA A 201 -13.99 -17.55 -9.48
C ALA A 201 -13.22 -16.52 -8.65
N ASN A 202 -11.90 -16.70 -8.57
CA ASN A 202 -10.99 -15.85 -7.80
C ASN A 202 -9.89 -15.33 -8.74
N LEU A 203 -9.91 -14.01 -8.99
CA LEU A 203 -9.01 -13.38 -9.97
C LEU A 203 -7.57 -13.37 -9.49
N LEU A 204 -7.33 -13.11 -8.21
CA LEU A 204 -5.99 -13.15 -7.64
C LEU A 204 -5.41 -14.56 -7.69
N LYS A 205 -6.22 -15.59 -7.38
CA LYS A 205 -5.82 -16.98 -7.52
C LYS A 205 -5.38 -17.28 -8.96
N GLY A 206 -6.14 -16.83 -9.94
CA GLY A 206 -5.76 -16.95 -11.35
C GLY A 206 -4.39 -16.33 -11.64
N GLY A 207 -4.16 -15.12 -11.17
CA GLY A 207 -2.88 -14.44 -11.30
C GLY A 207 -1.72 -15.21 -10.65
N ILE A 208 -1.93 -15.74 -9.44
CA ILE A 208 -0.93 -16.53 -8.71
C ILE A 208 -0.62 -17.86 -9.44
N VAL A 209 -1.66 -18.53 -9.93
CA VAL A 209 -1.49 -19.84 -10.63
C VAL A 209 -0.72 -19.68 -11.94
N TYR A 210 -1.01 -18.63 -12.71
CA TYR A 210 -0.47 -18.45 -14.05
C TYR A 210 0.79 -17.60 -14.14
N ALA A 211 1.16 -16.84 -13.08
CA ALA A 211 2.38 -16.07 -13.09
C ALA A 211 3.64 -16.97 -13.02
N ASP A 212 4.71 -16.54 -13.71
CA ASP A 212 6.00 -17.24 -13.64
C ASP A 212 6.63 -17.11 -12.24
N LYS A 213 6.49 -15.95 -11.58
CA LYS A 213 6.92 -15.71 -10.21
C LYS A 213 5.85 -14.96 -9.43
N VAL A 214 5.82 -15.19 -8.13
CA VAL A 214 4.94 -14.52 -7.19
C VAL A 214 5.79 -13.78 -6.16
N THR A 215 5.48 -12.52 -5.91
CA THR A 215 6.14 -11.75 -4.85
C THR A 215 5.12 -11.19 -3.89
N THR A 216 5.56 -10.91 -2.68
CA THR A 216 4.82 -10.12 -1.72
C THR A 216 5.75 -9.13 -1.02
N VAL A 217 5.21 -8.29 -0.18
CA VAL A 217 5.83 -7.02 0.22
C VAL A 217 6.57 -7.08 1.56
N SER A 218 6.87 -8.28 2.05
CA SER A 218 7.85 -8.51 3.13
C SER A 218 8.18 -10.00 3.25
N GLN A 219 9.33 -10.31 3.82
CA GLN A 219 9.76 -11.70 4.05
C GLN A 219 8.85 -12.41 5.07
N SER A 220 8.56 -11.75 6.19
CA SER A 220 7.65 -12.31 7.20
C SER A 220 6.25 -12.53 6.63
N TYR A 221 5.71 -11.60 5.83
CA TYR A 221 4.41 -11.79 5.22
C TYR A 221 4.39 -12.95 4.21
N ALA A 222 5.47 -13.17 3.47
CA ALA A 222 5.59 -14.33 2.59
C ALA A 222 5.48 -15.67 3.35
N GLU A 223 5.93 -15.72 4.60
CA GLU A 223 5.77 -16.90 5.46
C GLU A 223 4.37 -16.94 6.11
N GLU A 224 3.86 -15.80 6.58
CA GLU A 224 2.53 -15.69 7.20
C GLU A 224 1.42 -16.16 6.28
N ILE A 225 1.40 -15.75 5.01
CA ILE A 225 0.33 -16.08 4.04
C ILE A 225 0.29 -17.57 3.64
N LYS A 226 1.30 -18.36 4.01
CA LYS A 226 1.29 -19.82 3.90
C LYS A 226 0.57 -20.51 5.06
N THR A 227 0.10 -19.75 6.04
CA THR A 227 -0.63 -20.27 7.21
C THR A 227 -2.14 -20.00 7.10
N PRO A 228 -3.00 -20.83 7.70
CA PRO A 228 -4.46 -20.66 7.61
C PRO A 228 -4.95 -19.30 8.10
N PHE A 229 -4.34 -18.74 9.14
CA PHE A 229 -4.78 -17.46 9.72
C PHE A 229 -4.56 -16.28 8.79
N TYR A 230 -3.40 -16.21 8.11
CA TYR A 230 -3.06 -15.08 7.22
C TYR A 230 -3.29 -15.37 5.73
N GLY A 231 -3.54 -16.62 5.37
CA GLY A 231 -3.64 -17.06 3.97
C GLY A 231 -4.98 -16.76 3.30
N GLU A 232 -5.96 -16.24 4.05
CA GLU A 232 -7.27 -15.82 3.53
C GLU A 232 -7.92 -16.88 2.61
N GLY A 233 -7.77 -18.16 2.99
CA GLY A 233 -8.26 -19.32 2.22
C GLY A 233 -7.36 -19.74 1.04
N LEU A 234 -6.23 -19.06 0.81
CA LEU A 234 -5.27 -19.42 -0.25
C LEU A 234 -3.93 -19.95 0.32
N ASP A 235 -3.84 -20.25 1.62
CA ASP A 235 -2.64 -20.75 2.29
C ASP A 235 -2.07 -22.02 1.64
N GLY A 236 -2.93 -22.94 1.21
CA GLY A 236 -2.53 -24.12 0.47
C GLY A 236 -1.87 -23.80 -0.88
N LEU A 237 -2.44 -22.84 -1.62
CA LEU A 237 -1.87 -22.36 -2.88
C LEU A 237 -0.52 -21.66 -2.65
N MET A 238 -0.44 -20.80 -1.63
CA MET A 238 0.81 -20.09 -1.30
C MET A 238 1.91 -21.06 -0.90
N SER A 239 1.57 -22.11 -0.16
CA SER A 239 2.49 -23.22 0.19
C SER A 239 2.93 -23.99 -1.05
N ALA A 240 2.02 -24.29 -1.96
CA ALA A 240 2.34 -24.98 -3.22
C ALA A 240 3.25 -24.14 -4.14
N ARG A 241 3.14 -22.82 -4.10
CA ARG A 241 3.95 -21.89 -4.87
C ARG A 241 5.19 -21.38 -4.09
N SER A 242 5.55 -22.00 -2.96
CA SER A 242 6.65 -21.53 -2.09
C SER A 242 8.00 -21.38 -2.79
N ASN A 243 8.30 -22.22 -3.79
CA ASN A 243 9.54 -22.11 -4.59
C ASN A 243 9.57 -20.91 -5.55
N ASP A 244 8.42 -20.34 -5.86
CA ASP A 244 8.27 -19.19 -6.73
C ASP A 244 7.88 -17.93 -5.98
N LEU A 245 7.58 -18.05 -4.68
CA LEU A 245 7.18 -16.96 -3.79
C LEU A 245 8.40 -16.33 -3.13
N CYS A 246 8.48 -14.99 -3.22
CA CYS A 246 9.53 -14.19 -2.59
C CYS A 246 8.94 -12.97 -1.89
N GLY A 247 9.38 -12.71 -0.65
CA GLY A 247 9.05 -11.47 0.08
C GLY A 247 10.12 -10.40 -0.17
N ILE A 248 9.69 -9.22 -0.61
CA ILE A 248 10.57 -8.07 -0.86
C ILE A 248 9.95 -6.84 -0.21
N VAL A 249 10.62 -6.28 0.80
CA VAL A 249 10.13 -5.07 1.50
C VAL A 249 10.09 -3.89 0.54
N ASN A 250 8.99 -3.13 0.60
CA ASN A 250 8.86 -1.90 -0.17
C ASN A 250 9.85 -0.83 0.31
N GLY A 251 10.32 0.00 -0.61
CA GLY A 251 11.08 1.21 -0.32
C GLY A 251 10.20 2.45 -0.18
N LEU A 252 10.85 3.58 0.07
CA LEU A 252 10.25 4.91 0.04
C LEU A 252 10.87 5.74 -1.09
N ASP A 253 10.09 6.63 -1.66
CA ASP A 253 10.60 7.71 -2.53
C ASP A 253 11.27 8.78 -1.66
N TYR A 254 12.60 8.82 -1.66
CA TYR A 254 13.38 9.77 -0.86
C TYR A 254 13.37 11.20 -1.42
N ASP A 255 12.85 11.43 -2.61
CA ASP A 255 12.63 12.79 -3.11
C ASP A 255 11.38 13.40 -2.48
N ASP A 256 10.35 12.58 -2.25
CA ASP A 256 9.12 13.01 -1.58
C ASP A 256 9.23 12.96 -0.04
N TRP A 257 9.79 11.86 0.50
CA TRP A 257 9.93 11.62 1.93
C TRP A 257 11.33 12.01 2.42
N ASN A 258 11.61 13.33 2.50
CA ASN A 258 12.90 13.85 2.92
C ASN A 258 12.77 15.03 3.91
N PRO A 259 13.03 14.81 5.21
CA PRO A 259 12.89 15.87 6.21
C PRO A 259 13.81 17.08 5.99
N ALA A 260 14.89 16.93 5.21
CA ALA A 260 15.80 18.01 4.91
C ALA A 260 15.26 19.02 3.87
N THR A 261 14.31 18.57 3.04
CA THR A 261 13.78 19.35 1.89
C THR A 261 12.26 19.43 1.82
N ASP A 262 11.54 18.76 2.72
CA ASP A 262 10.08 18.70 2.70
C ASP A 262 9.46 20.08 2.99
N PRO A 263 8.74 20.69 2.04
CA PRO A 263 8.12 22.00 2.21
C PRO A 263 6.86 21.99 3.09
N ARG A 264 6.32 20.79 3.40
CA ARG A 264 5.05 20.61 4.14
C ARG A 264 5.25 20.70 5.65
N ILE A 265 6.48 20.56 6.15
CA ILE A 265 6.78 20.58 7.58
C ILE A 265 7.17 21.99 8.07
N ALA A 266 6.94 22.28 9.33
CA ALA A 266 7.19 23.61 9.89
C ALA A 266 8.67 23.99 9.88
N LYS A 267 9.56 23.03 10.10
CA LYS A 267 11.02 23.21 10.08
C LYS A 267 11.69 21.96 9.52
N THR A 268 12.44 22.13 8.44
CA THR A 268 13.29 21.07 7.89
C THR A 268 14.42 20.70 8.85
N PHE A 269 14.87 19.43 8.78
CA PHE A 269 15.92 18.93 9.65
C PHE A 269 16.73 17.79 9.01
N THR A 270 17.92 17.63 9.54
CA THR A 270 18.87 16.57 9.21
C THR A 270 19.28 15.82 10.48
N ILE A 271 20.16 14.84 10.36
CA ILE A 271 20.70 14.11 11.51
C ILE A 271 21.49 15.03 12.47
N GLU A 272 22.05 16.11 11.97
CA GLU A 272 22.87 17.03 12.78
C GLU A 272 22.01 17.92 13.69
N ASP A 273 20.78 18.27 13.26
CA ASP A 273 19.95 19.27 13.94
C ASP A 273 18.55 18.80 14.35
N PHE A 274 18.23 17.52 14.16
CA PHE A 274 16.89 16.95 14.47
C PHE A 274 16.47 17.23 15.92
N ARG A 275 17.40 17.17 16.88
CA ARG A 275 17.12 17.37 18.30
C ARG A 275 16.45 18.71 18.59
N LYS A 276 16.82 19.74 17.84
CA LYS A 276 16.24 21.08 17.94
C LYS A 276 15.03 21.25 17.03
N ASN A 277 15.13 20.81 15.79
CA ASN A 277 14.16 21.15 14.77
C ASN A 277 12.89 20.27 14.85
N LYS A 278 12.98 19.01 15.33
CA LYS A 278 11.78 18.21 15.65
C LYS A 278 10.95 18.84 16.77
N VAL A 279 11.57 19.50 17.74
CA VAL A 279 10.85 20.23 18.81
C VAL A 279 10.04 21.39 18.21
N ILE A 280 10.58 22.09 17.22
CA ILE A 280 9.86 23.17 16.52
C ILE A 280 8.65 22.59 15.78
N ASN A 281 8.83 21.50 15.05
CA ASN A 281 7.73 20.80 14.36
C ASN A 281 6.66 20.35 15.36
N LYS A 282 7.06 19.74 16.47
CA LYS A 282 6.15 19.25 17.52
C LYS A 282 5.30 20.37 18.11
N THR A 283 5.93 21.48 18.54
CA THR A 283 5.19 22.60 19.14
C THR A 283 4.28 23.29 18.12
N SER A 284 4.67 23.35 16.86
CA SER A 284 3.84 23.85 15.77
C SER A 284 2.61 22.96 15.55
N LEU A 285 2.78 21.64 15.54
CA LEU A 285 1.67 20.70 15.38
C LEU A 285 0.73 20.72 16.59
N GLN A 286 1.24 20.80 17.80
CA GLN A 286 0.43 20.93 19.03
C GLN A 286 -0.48 22.15 18.94
N GLU A 287 0.05 23.28 18.52
CA GLU A 287 -0.70 24.52 18.38
C GLU A 287 -1.75 24.43 17.28
N GLU A 288 -1.39 23.89 16.11
CA GLU A 288 -2.28 23.68 14.96
C GLU A 288 -3.47 22.79 15.32
N LEU A 289 -3.25 21.72 16.06
CA LEU A 289 -4.24 20.70 16.37
C LEU A 289 -4.96 20.92 17.73
N GLY A 290 -4.70 22.04 18.41
CA GLY A 290 -5.34 22.37 19.68
C GLY A 290 -4.93 21.48 20.86
N LEU A 291 -3.73 20.89 20.79
CA LEU A 291 -3.12 20.19 21.91
C LEU A 291 -2.42 21.18 22.87
N ASN A 292 -2.30 20.79 24.14
CA ASN A 292 -1.53 21.57 25.11
C ASN A 292 -0.07 21.67 24.62
N LYS A 293 0.42 22.89 24.48
CA LYS A 293 1.77 23.14 23.99
C LYS A 293 2.80 22.77 25.05
N ASP A 294 3.45 21.65 24.87
CA ASP A 294 4.51 21.14 25.75
C ASP A 294 5.57 20.41 24.91
N PRO A 295 6.79 20.98 24.78
CA PRO A 295 7.86 20.34 24.01
C PRO A 295 8.41 19.07 24.66
N HIS A 296 8.13 18.85 25.94
CA HIS A 296 8.70 17.74 26.72
C HIS A 296 7.77 16.51 26.78
N VAL A 297 6.46 16.69 26.59
CA VAL A 297 5.51 15.56 26.60
C VAL A 297 5.75 14.64 25.38
N MET A 298 5.68 13.33 25.57
CA MET A 298 5.78 12.36 24.48
C MET A 298 4.55 12.46 23.59
N LEU A 299 4.76 12.76 22.30
CA LEU A 299 3.71 12.85 21.30
C LEU A 299 3.70 11.60 20.43
N ILE A 300 2.59 10.86 20.45
CA ILE A 300 2.39 9.60 19.71
C ILE A 300 1.47 9.85 18.51
N GLY A 301 1.92 9.51 17.31
CA GLY A 301 1.16 9.63 16.06
C GLY A 301 0.58 8.30 15.60
N MET A 302 -0.58 8.35 14.94
CA MET A 302 -1.19 7.26 14.21
C MET A 302 -1.77 7.81 12.90
N VAL A 303 -1.33 7.29 11.75
CA VAL A 303 -1.81 7.70 10.42
C VAL A 303 -2.14 6.45 9.63
N SER A 304 -3.42 6.19 9.40
CA SER A 304 -3.84 5.03 8.59
C SER A 304 -5.34 5.09 8.25
N ARG A 305 -5.79 4.12 7.45
CA ARG A 305 -7.22 3.79 7.37
C ARG A 305 -7.68 3.25 8.73
N LEU A 306 -8.84 3.71 9.20
CA LEU A 306 -9.40 3.31 10.50
C LEU A 306 -10.23 2.03 10.35
N THR A 307 -9.56 0.89 10.32
CA THR A 307 -10.17 -0.44 10.09
C THR A 307 -9.71 -1.45 11.15
N ASP A 308 -10.41 -2.58 11.25
CA ASP A 308 -10.04 -3.67 12.17
C ASP A 308 -8.61 -4.18 11.95
N GLN A 309 -8.13 -4.17 10.70
CA GLN A 309 -6.76 -4.57 10.36
C GLN A 309 -5.71 -3.79 11.15
N LYS A 310 -5.98 -2.54 11.50
CA LYS A 310 -5.00 -1.62 12.10
C LYS A 310 -4.91 -1.70 13.62
N GLY A 311 -5.72 -2.56 14.27
CA GLY A 311 -5.62 -2.83 15.70
C GLY A 311 -6.21 -1.76 16.61
N PHE A 312 -7.16 -0.97 16.11
CA PHE A 312 -7.77 0.10 16.90
C PHE A 312 -8.71 -0.39 18.01
N ASP A 313 -9.14 -1.64 17.98
CA ASP A 313 -9.82 -2.29 19.11
C ASP A 313 -8.88 -2.44 20.32
N LEU A 314 -7.59 -2.72 20.11
CA LEU A 314 -6.59 -2.71 21.17
C LEU A 314 -6.41 -1.31 21.75
N VAL A 315 -6.38 -0.29 20.89
CA VAL A 315 -6.25 1.11 21.30
C VAL A 315 -7.47 1.55 22.10
N ASP A 316 -8.68 1.23 21.65
CA ASP A 316 -9.93 1.52 22.37
C ASP A 316 -9.90 0.98 23.80
N TYR A 317 -9.45 -0.26 23.95
CA TYR A 317 -9.42 -0.95 25.24
C TYR A 317 -8.50 -0.27 26.28
N ILE A 318 -7.37 0.32 25.87
CA ILE A 318 -6.37 0.89 26.78
C ILE A 318 -6.36 2.42 26.81
N MET A 319 -7.18 3.09 26.01
CA MET A 319 -7.06 4.54 25.80
C MET A 319 -7.26 5.35 27.07
N ASP A 320 -8.24 4.98 27.90
CA ASP A 320 -8.48 5.65 29.18
C ASP A 320 -7.31 5.49 30.16
N GLU A 321 -6.65 4.34 30.14
CA GLU A 321 -5.47 4.08 30.96
C GLU A 321 -4.24 4.83 30.41
N LEU A 322 -4.01 4.77 29.09
CA LEU A 322 -2.91 5.46 28.44
C LEU A 322 -3.01 6.99 28.61
N CYS A 323 -4.20 7.55 28.61
CA CYS A 323 -4.41 8.98 28.85
C CYS A 323 -4.16 9.42 30.30
N GLN A 324 -3.86 8.53 31.25
CA GLN A 324 -3.34 8.89 32.57
C GLN A 324 -1.82 9.09 32.56
N ASP A 325 -1.13 8.51 31.58
CA ASP A 325 0.32 8.64 31.44
C ASP A 325 0.70 10.01 30.82
N ALA A 326 1.97 10.36 30.83
CA ALA A 326 2.46 11.65 30.32
C ALA A 326 2.61 11.63 28.78
N VAL A 327 1.50 11.45 28.08
CA VAL A 327 1.47 11.35 26.61
C VAL A 327 0.44 12.27 25.98
N GLN A 328 0.67 12.64 24.74
CA GLN A 328 -0.32 13.21 23.82
C GLN A 328 -0.46 12.31 22.60
N ILE A 329 -1.63 12.31 21.98
CA ILE A 329 -1.96 11.39 20.86
C ILE A 329 -2.56 12.20 19.72
N VAL A 330 -2.04 11.95 18.50
CA VAL A 330 -2.58 12.50 17.25
C VAL A 330 -2.98 11.36 16.34
N VAL A 331 -4.22 11.39 15.87
CA VAL A 331 -4.75 10.42 14.90
C VAL A 331 -5.16 11.13 13.62
N LEU A 332 -4.76 10.61 12.47
CA LEU A 332 -5.18 11.05 11.14
C LEU A 332 -5.66 9.85 10.33
N GLY A 333 -6.88 9.91 9.83
CA GLY A 333 -7.43 8.89 8.95
C GLY A 333 -8.94 8.86 8.90
N THR A 334 -9.45 8.03 7.99
CA THR A 334 -10.88 7.72 7.83
C THR A 334 -11.07 6.22 7.70
N GLY A 335 -12.28 5.72 7.93
CA GLY A 335 -12.57 4.30 7.76
C GLY A 335 -13.92 3.90 8.35
N ASP A 336 -13.88 2.88 9.22
CA ASP A 336 -15.08 2.38 9.88
C ASP A 336 -15.63 3.39 10.88
N VAL A 337 -16.91 3.67 10.78
CA VAL A 337 -17.60 4.68 11.60
C VAL A 337 -17.40 4.45 13.11
N LYS A 338 -17.29 3.19 13.54
CA LYS A 338 -17.02 2.85 14.94
C LYS A 338 -15.71 3.44 15.44
N TYR A 339 -14.64 3.36 14.64
CA TYR A 339 -13.32 3.90 15.01
C TYR A 339 -13.24 5.40 14.85
N GLU A 340 -13.88 5.97 13.82
CA GLU A 340 -14.00 7.42 13.69
C GLU A 340 -14.69 8.04 14.92
N ASN A 341 -15.80 7.46 15.34
CA ASN A 341 -16.54 7.93 16.53
C ASN A 341 -15.76 7.70 17.82
N MET A 342 -15.05 6.58 17.94
CA MET A 342 -14.18 6.29 19.07
C MET A 342 -13.11 7.39 19.25
N PHE A 343 -12.39 7.75 18.21
CA PHE A 343 -11.37 8.78 18.30
C PHE A 343 -11.96 10.18 18.54
N ARG A 344 -13.10 10.52 17.93
CA ARG A 344 -13.81 11.76 18.24
C ARG A 344 -14.22 11.84 19.71
N HIS A 345 -14.69 10.72 20.29
CA HIS A 345 -15.02 10.63 21.72
C HIS A 345 -13.78 10.87 22.59
N PHE A 346 -12.66 10.22 22.33
CA PHE A 346 -11.44 10.41 23.12
C PHE A 346 -10.85 11.82 22.96
N ALA A 347 -10.92 12.43 21.78
CA ALA A 347 -10.51 13.81 21.58
C ALA A 347 -11.38 14.80 22.37
N TRP A 348 -12.68 14.53 22.48
CA TRP A 348 -13.58 15.31 23.35
C TRP A 348 -13.28 15.07 24.82
N LYS A 349 -13.15 13.81 25.26
CA LYS A 349 -12.92 13.42 26.67
C LYS A 349 -11.58 13.94 27.19
N TYR A 350 -10.55 13.86 26.37
CA TYR A 350 -9.17 14.26 26.71
C TYR A 350 -8.71 15.47 25.88
N SER A 351 -9.53 16.52 25.88
CA SER A 351 -9.24 17.76 25.18
C SER A 351 -7.86 18.31 25.57
N GLY A 352 -7.09 18.75 24.57
CA GLY A 352 -5.72 19.21 24.76
C GLY A 352 -4.67 18.08 24.87
N ARG A 353 -5.09 16.81 24.93
CA ARG A 353 -4.18 15.64 24.97
C ARG A 353 -4.37 14.68 23.80
N VAL A 354 -5.58 14.59 23.25
CA VAL A 354 -5.90 13.75 22.10
C VAL A 354 -6.46 14.61 20.99
N SER A 355 -5.91 14.49 19.77
CA SER A 355 -6.42 15.12 18.57
C SER A 355 -6.83 14.07 17.55
N ALA A 356 -8.10 14.11 17.13
CA ALA A 356 -8.67 13.22 16.13
C ALA A 356 -8.96 13.98 14.84
N ASN A 357 -8.20 13.67 13.78
CA ASN A 357 -8.29 14.29 12.47
C ASN A 357 -8.91 13.28 11.49
N ILE A 358 -10.26 13.30 11.40
CA ILE A 358 -11.03 12.29 10.68
C ILE A 358 -11.25 12.74 9.24
N TYR A 359 -10.16 12.79 8.49
CA TYR A 359 -10.13 13.11 7.06
C TYR A 359 -8.81 12.61 6.46
N TYR A 360 -8.73 12.61 5.13
CA TYR A 360 -7.48 12.34 4.42
C TYR A 360 -6.70 13.65 4.22
N SER A 361 -5.43 13.65 4.60
CA SER A 361 -4.53 14.76 4.32
C SER A 361 -3.08 14.26 4.21
N ASP A 362 -2.56 14.30 3.00
CA ASP A 362 -1.14 14.00 2.75
C ASP A 362 -0.24 15.01 3.49
N GLU A 363 -0.56 16.29 3.40
CA GLU A 363 0.19 17.36 4.04
C GLU A 363 0.26 17.22 5.57
N LEU A 364 -0.86 16.93 6.24
CA LEU A 364 -0.88 16.71 7.68
C LEU A 364 -0.11 15.44 8.06
N SER A 365 -0.12 14.39 7.22
CA SER A 365 0.64 13.17 7.49
C SER A 365 2.15 13.45 7.61
N HIS A 366 2.72 14.25 6.70
CA HIS A 366 4.11 14.68 6.75
C HIS A 366 4.43 15.46 8.03
N ARG A 367 3.54 16.38 8.45
CA ARG A 367 3.69 17.12 9.70
C ARG A 367 3.64 16.20 10.92
N ILE A 368 2.79 15.17 10.93
CA ILE A 368 2.72 14.18 12.01
C ILE A 368 4.03 13.39 12.08
N TYR A 369 4.54 12.86 10.97
CA TYR A 369 5.82 12.15 10.97
C TYR A 369 7.00 13.04 11.42
N ALA A 370 7.00 14.30 11.04
CA ALA A 370 8.07 15.24 11.45
C ALA A 370 7.99 15.65 12.92
N SER A 371 6.80 15.65 13.51
CA SER A 371 6.51 16.24 14.82
C SER A 371 6.45 15.24 15.96
N CYS A 372 5.94 14.03 15.72
CA CYS A 372 5.79 13.04 16.76
C CYS A 372 7.13 12.47 17.25
N ASP A 373 7.15 12.04 18.52
CA ASP A 373 8.28 11.33 19.10
C ASP A 373 8.18 9.83 18.78
N ALA A 374 6.96 9.27 18.86
CA ALA A 374 6.67 7.88 18.56
C ALA A 374 5.52 7.74 17.58
N PHE A 375 5.47 6.59 16.90
CA PHE A 375 4.45 6.25 15.94
C PHE A 375 3.90 4.84 16.23
N LEU A 376 2.60 4.74 16.51
CA LEU A 376 1.97 3.48 16.93
C LEU A 376 1.30 2.74 15.78
N MET A 377 1.67 1.47 15.57
CA MET A 377 1.08 0.57 14.58
C MET A 377 0.80 -0.80 15.18
N PRO A 378 -0.34 -0.99 15.90
CA PRO A 378 -0.68 -2.25 16.56
C PRO A 378 -1.42 -3.22 15.64
N SER A 379 -1.06 -3.30 14.38
CA SER A 379 -1.80 -3.98 13.32
C SER A 379 -2.01 -5.47 13.62
N LEU A 380 -3.21 -5.98 13.33
CA LEU A 380 -3.54 -7.40 13.35
C LEU A 380 -2.73 -8.16 12.30
N PHE A 381 -2.62 -7.59 11.11
CA PHE A 381 -1.67 -8.00 10.07
C PHE A 381 -1.25 -6.76 9.26
N GLU A 382 -0.03 -6.76 8.78
CA GLU A 382 0.53 -5.65 7.99
C GLU A 382 1.49 -6.20 6.93
N PRO A 383 1.05 -6.36 5.68
CA PRO A 383 1.88 -6.97 4.64
C PRO A 383 3.26 -6.35 4.51
N CYS A 384 3.35 -5.04 4.41
CA CYS A 384 4.58 -4.27 4.48
C CYS A 384 4.51 -3.18 5.54
N GLY A 385 3.49 -2.32 5.43
CA GLY A 385 3.48 -1.03 6.10
C GLY A 385 4.45 -0.04 5.43
N LEU A 386 3.96 1.16 5.14
CA LEU A 386 4.79 2.27 4.70
C LEU A 386 4.93 3.32 5.81
N SER A 387 3.94 3.45 6.67
CA SER A 387 3.91 4.47 7.73
C SER A 387 5.06 4.33 8.71
N GLN A 388 5.48 3.10 9.08
CA GLN A 388 6.68 2.91 9.91
C GLN A 388 7.97 3.30 9.17
N LEU A 389 8.05 3.05 7.86
CA LEU A 389 9.20 3.47 7.06
C LEU A 389 9.27 5.01 6.98
N MET A 390 8.12 5.66 6.78
CA MET A 390 8.01 7.12 6.81
C MET A 390 8.38 7.68 8.19
N SER A 391 7.90 7.04 9.27
CA SER A 391 8.24 7.45 10.63
C SER A 391 9.73 7.33 10.92
N LEU A 392 10.35 6.20 10.54
CA LEU A 392 11.80 6.00 10.64
C LEU A 392 12.57 7.08 9.87
N ARG A 393 12.15 7.38 8.64
CA ARG A 393 12.79 8.40 7.79
C ARG A 393 12.76 9.80 8.42
N TYR A 394 11.70 10.12 9.19
CA TYR A 394 11.54 11.39 9.90
C TYR A 394 12.01 11.35 11.36
N GLY A 395 12.70 10.28 11.78
CA GLY A 395 13.21 10.15 13.15
C GLY A 395 12.09 10.06 14.19
N THR A 396 10.94 9.51 13.84
CA THR A 396 9.83 9.24 14.74
C THR A 396 9.82 7.75 15.04
N VAL A 397 10.00 7.40 16.31
CA VAL A 397 10.28 6.01 16.72
C VAL A 397 9.05 5.13 16.62
N PRO A 398 9.04 4.08 15.81
CA PRO A 398 7.88 3.20 15.68
C PRO A 398 7.70 2.30 16.90
N ILE A 399 6.44 2.11 17.31
CA ILE A 399 5.98 1.12 18.28
C ILE A 399 5.01 0.21 17.54
N VAL A 400 5.38 -1.04 17.31
CA VAL A 400 4.67 -1.91 16.36
C VAL A 400 4.36 -3.28 16.93
N ARG A 401 3.33 -3.93 16.39
CA ARG A 401 3.18 -5.37 16.56
C ARG A 401 4.08 -6.12 15.58
N GLU A 402 4.66 -7.22 16.01
CA GLU A 402 5.56 -8.08 15.21
C GLU A 402 4.77 -8.92 14.21
N THR A 403 4.43 -8.33 13.07
CA THR A 403 3.74 -9.01 11.97
C THR A 403 4.21 -8.43 10.63
N GLY A 404 4.32 -9.27 9.61
CA GLY A 404 4.65 -8.90 8.24
C GLY A 404 5.83 -7.94 8.15
N GLY A 405 5.66 -6.86 7.38
CA GLY A 405 6.70 -5.85 7.19
C GLY A 405 7.08 -5.06 8.43
N LEU A 406 6.21 -4.98 9.43
CA LEU A 406 6.55 -4.33 10.71
C LEU A 406 7.65 -5.11 11.43
N LYS A 407 7.56 -6.45 11.43
CA LYS A 407 8.58 -7.33 11.99
C LYS A 407 9.91 -7.22 11.22
N ASP A 408 9.84 -7.08 9.90
CA ASP A 408 11.02 -7.05 9.04
C ASP A 408 11.76 -5.70 9.06
N THR A 409 11.08 -4.61 9.41
CA THR A 409 11.61 -3.24 9.28
C THR A 409 11.86 -2.52 10.59
N VAL A 410 11.32 -3.01 11.70
CA VAL A 410 11.51 -2.41 13.03
C VAL A 410 12.26 -3.37 13.93
N GLU A 411 13.52 -3.03 14.25
CA GLU A 411 14.34 -3.77 15.18
C GLU A 411 14.02 -3.33 16.62
N PRO A 412 13.58 -4.26 17.50
CA PRO A 412 13.27 -3.92 18.88
C PRO A 412 14.49 -3.35 19.62
N TYR A 413 14.29 -2.28 20.38
CA TYR A 413 15.35 -1.70 21.19
C TYR A 413 15.83 -2.66 22.27
N ASN A 414 17.14 -2.90 22.29
CA ASN A 414 17.85 -3.68 23.31
C ASN A 414 18.61 -2.73 24.24
N GLU A 415 18.14 -2.61 25.48
CA GLU A 415 18.72 -1.67 26.47
C GLU A 415 20.12 -2.07 26.96
N TYR A 416 20.55 -3.31 26.75
CA TYR A 416 21.88 -3.78 27.13
C TYR A 416 22.92 -3.49 26.05
N GLU A 417 22.56 -3.78 24.80
CA GLU A 417 23.45 -3.56 23.64
C GLU A 417 23.34 -2.14 23.07
N LYS A 418 22.30 -1.41 23.43
CA LYS A 418 22.01 -0.04 22.92
C LYS A 418 21.79 -0.02 21.40
N THR A 419 21.15 -1.07 20.88
CA THR A 419 20.78 -1.23 19.48
C THR A 419 19.26 -1.25 19.32
N GLY A 420 18.78 -1.05 18.10
CA GLY A 420 17.36 -1.10 17.74
C GLY A 420 16.87 0.21 17.15
N THR A 421 15.76 0.13 16.42
CA THR A 421 15.16 1.25 15.67
C THR A 421 13.76 1.61 16.16
N GLY A 422 13.20 0.84 17.11
CA GLY A 422 11.87 1.06 17.65
C GLY A 422 11.53 0.10 18.77
N PHE A 423 10.26 -0.10 19.01
CA PHE A 423 9.74 -0.99 20.06
C PHE A 423 8.70 -1.93 19.44
N SER A 424 8.61 -3.15 19.94
CA SER A 424 7.67 -4.12 19.40
C SER A 424 7.05 -5.02 20.48
N PHE A 425 5.89 -5.58 20.17
CA PHE A 425 5.21 -6.61 20.96
C PHE A 425 4.69 -7.71 20.03
N SER A 426 4.63 -8.94 20.53
CA SER A 426 4.39 -10.12 19.69
C SER A 426 2.91 -10.46 19.56
N ASN A 427 2.19 -10.56 20.69
CA ASN A 427 0.80 -11.01 20.68
C ASN A 427 -0.16 -9.87 20.37
N TYR A 428 -1.27 -10.19 19.68
CA TYR A 428 -2.36 -9.25 19.48
C TYR A 428 -3.12 -9.06 20.79
N ASN A 429 -2.56 -8.22 21.67
CA ASN A 429 -3.00 -8.04 23.05
C ASN A 429 -2.81 -6.60 23.50
N ALA A 430 -3.88 -6.01 24.04
CA ALA A 430 -3.91 -4.61 24.43
C ALA A 430 -2.94 -4.28 25.59
N HIS A 431 -2.77 -5.19 26.55
CA HIS A 431 -1.86 -4.97 27.69
C HIS A 431 -0.40 -5.10 27.27
N GLU A 432 -0.05 -6.01 26.36
CA GLU A 432 1.30 -6.05 25.79
C GLU A 432 1.63 -4.76 25.03
N MET A 433 0.70 -4.27 24.24
CA MET A 433 0.81 -2.98 23.56
C MET A 433 1.06 -1.84 24.55
N LEU A 434 0.21 -1.74 25.59
CA LEU A 434 0.35 -0.70 26.62
C LEU A 434 1.69 -0.78 27.35
N ASN A 435 2.12 -1.98 27.73
CA ASN A 435 3.41 -2.19 28.39
C ASN A 435 4.58 -1.78 27.49
N THR A 436 4.47 -2.02 26.18
CA THR A 436 5.49 -1.62 25.21
C THR A 436 5.51 -0.09 25.03
N ILE A 437 4.35 0.57 24.99
CA ILE A 437 4.27 2.03 24.99
C ILE A 437 4.93 2.60 26.25
N ARG A 438 4.62 2.06 27.43
CA ARG A 438 5.21 2.50 28.72
C ARG A 438 6.72 2.23 28.78
N TYR A 439 7.19 1.16 28.15
CA TYR A 439 8.64 0.93 28.01
C TYR A 439 9.29 2.00 27.14
N ALA A 440 8.67 2.36 26.02
CA ALA A 440 9.13 3.47 25.17
C ALA A 440 9.14 4.82 25.93
N GLU A 441 8.08 5.10 26.71
CA GLU A 441 8.00 6.29 27.58
C GLU A 441 9.15 6.35 28.58
N ARG A 442 9.45 5.22 29.25
CA ARG A 442 10.58 5.14 30.20
C ARG A 442 11.91 5.49 29.52
N ILE A 443 12.15 4.98 28.31
CA ILE A 443 13.36 5.32 27.56
C ILE A 443 13.36 6.80 27.13
N TYR A 444 12.20 7.30 26.71
CA TYR A 444 12.04 8.70 26.30
C TYR A 444 12.35 9.69 27.43
N TYR A 445 11.79 9.45 28.64
CA TYR A 445 11.94 10.35 29.77
C TYR A 445 13.23 10.14 30.55
N ASP A 446 13.57 8.90 30.86
CA ASP A 446 14.67 8.59 31.80
C ASP A 446 16.00 8.35 31.11
N ARG A 447 16.00 8.03 29.81
CA ARG A 447 17.21 7.66 29.06
C ARG A 447 17.33 8.44 27.74
N LYS A 448 17.31 9.75 27.82
CA LYS A 448 17.28 10.64 26.65
C LYS A 448 18.43 10.41 25.65
N ARG A 449 19.60 9.98 26.12
CA ARG A 449 20.73 9.64 25.23
C ARG A 449 20.42 8.40 24.39
N ASP A 450 19.84 7.37 25.01
CA ASP A 450 19.45 6.15 24.32
C ASP A 450 18.32 6.43 23.31
N TRP A 451 17.32 7.22 23.73
CA TRP A 451 16.26 7.66 22.83
C TRP A 451 16.80 8.37 21.58
N ASN A 452 17.70 9.35 21.79
CA ASN A 452 18.30 10.06 20.66
C ASN A 452 19.08 9.13 19.72
N LYS A 453 19.75 8.11 20.27
CA LYS A 453 20.45 7.10 19.48
C LYS A 453 19.51 6.22 18.66
N ILE A 454 18.31 5.91 19.18
CA ILE A 454 17.27 5.20 18.41
C ILE A 454 16.78 6.09 17.25
N VAL A 455 16.63 7.40 17.49
CA VAL A 455 16.19 8.36 16.47
C VAL A 455 17.25 8.54 15.36
N GLU A 456 18.55 8.57 15.70
CA GLU A 456 19.69 8.63 14.76
C GLU A 456 19.75 7.42 13.83
#